data_42919f26105270fd4ec38b40931c350b
#
_entry.id   42919f26105270fd4ec38b40931c350b
#
_cell.length_a   1.000
_cell.length_b   1.000
_cell.length_c   1.000
_cell.angle_alpha   90.00
_cell.angle_beta   90.00
_cell.angle_gamma   90.00
#
_symmetry.space_group_name_H-M   'P 1'
#
loop_
_entity.id
_entity.type
_entity.pdbx_description
1 polymer ?
#
loop_
_entity_poly.entity_id
_entity_poly.type
_entity_poly.pdbx_seq_one_letter_code
_entity_poly.pdbx_strand_id
1 'polypeptide(L)'
;IDTTNNNHRYNTYWSTTQDDNEVFNISRPMDFSVNSAGVLTSNDFTADLKSKTHSDIEVTSFYFQDQIDLSDNLKLMLGGRYDTFDITVTDIKNSSEQSKKDKEFSPRAGIVYKPNPNTSWYYSYSESFLPRSGEQFKALSASNATLDPDVYESSEFGVKVAISDALSFTAAYFDSEQTIATRDSISGETNEIIGLKVDGMELEIKGKLNEKMNVVFGYTSMDGKTSSGGE
;
A
#
# COMPACT_ATOMS: atom_id res chain seq x y z
N ILE A 1 -17.24 -5.58 12.21
CA ILE A 1 -16.18 -6.24 13.01
C ILE A 1 -15.58 -7.33 12.15
N ASP A 2 -14.32 -7.27 11.94
CA ASP A 2 -13.59 -8.27 11.14
C ASP A 2 -12.50 -8.89 12.02
N THR A 3 -12.44 -10.21 12.05
CA THR A 3 -11.47 -10.95 12.85
C THR A 3 -10.49 -11.70 11.95
N THR A 4 -9.20 -11.47 12.10
CA THR A 4 -8.17 -12.12 11.30
C THR A 4 -7.28 -13.01 12.15
N ASN A 5 -7.19 -14.29 11.77
CA ASN A 5 -6.28 -15.24 12.39
C ASN A 5 -5.04 -15.44 11.51
N ASN A 6 -3.88 -15.09 12.03
CA ASN A 6 -2.61 -15.22 11.32
C ASN A 6 -1.74 -16.30 11.96
N ASN A 7 -1.49 -17.38 11.24
CA ASN A 7 -0.64 -18.47 11.69
C ASN A 7 0.52 -18.64 10.70
N HIS A 8 1.74 -18.44 11.16
CA HIS A 8 2.93 -18.53 10.32
C HIS A 8 3.91 -19.56 10.88
N ARG A 9 4.40 -20.41 9.97
CA ARG A 9 5.55 -21.28 10.21
C ARG A 9 6.65 -20.86 9.27
N TYR A 10 7.82 -20.63 9.81
CA TYR A 10 9.03 -20.39 9.04
C TYR A 10 10.02 -21.48 9.34
N ASN A 11 10.70 -21.92 8.31
CA ASN A 11 11.87 -22.73 8.44
C ASN A 11 13.09 -21.87 8.18
N THR A 12 14.19 -22.14 8.83
CA THR A 12 15.43 -21.42 8.62
C THR A 12 16.04 -21.91 7.30
N TYR A 13 16.26 -20.96 6.39
CA TYR A 13 16.73 -21.25 5.02
C TYR A 13 15.89 -22.33 4.35
N TRP A 14 16.49 -23.49 4.12
CA TRP A 14 15.87 -24.63 3.45
C TRP A 14 15.40 -25.72 4.41
N SER A 15 15.40 -25.43 5.70
CA SER A 15 15.03 -26.37 6.74
C SER A 15 13.53 -26.46 6.94
N THR A 16 13.01 -27.65 7.13
CA THR A 16 11.62 -27.93 7.52
C THR A 16 11.43 -27.96 9.04
N THR A 17 12.52 -28.02 9.80
CA THR A 17 12.57 -28.17 11.25
C THR A 17 13.20 -26.99 12.00
N GLN A 18 13.65 -25.96 11.29
CA GLN A 18 14.51 -24.86 11.80
C GLN A 18 15.93 -25.31 12.18
N ASP A 19 16.40 -26.41 11.62
CA ASP A 19 17.76 -26.86 11.75
C ASP A 19 18.63 -26.28 10.64
N ASP A 20 19.59 -25.42 10.98
CA ASP A 20 20.50 -24.75 10.02
C ASP A 20 21.46 -25.73 9.33
N ASN A 21 21.52 -26.99 9.79
CA ASN A 21 22.35 -28.04 9.17
C ASN A 21 21.62 -28.73 8.00
N GLU A 22 20.36 -28.47 7.77
CA GLU A 22 19.66 -28.98 6.61
C GLU A 22 20.09 -28.24 5.35
N VAL A 23 20.37 -28.97 4.26
CA VAL A 23 20.83 -28.41 3.00
C VAL A 23 19.87 -28.73 1.87
N PHE A 24 19.74 -27.80 0.94
CA PHE A 24 18.92 -27.98 -0.24
C PHE A 24 19.62 -28.85 -1.28
N ASN A 25 18.95 -29.85 -1.80
CA ASN A 25 19.48 -30.69 -2.87
C ASN A 25 19.05 -30.15 -4.24
N ILE A 26 20.00 -29.57 -4.98
CA ILE A 26 19.76 -28.96 -6.31
C ILE A 26 19.32 -30.00 -7.35
N SER A 27 19.78 -31.25 -7.23
CA SER A 27 19.43 -32.30 -8.16
C SER A 27 18.03 -32.87 -7.98
N ARG A 28 17.41 -32.57 -6.82
CA ARG A 28 16.08 -33.02 -6.43
C ARG A 28 15.32 -31.92 -5.74
N PRO A 29 14.91 -30.90 -6.48
CA PRO A 29 14.33 -29.67 -5.91
C PRO A 29 12.99 -29.85 -5.18
N MET A 30 12.37 -31.01 -5.28
CA MET A 30 11.15 -31.37 -4.54
C MET A 30 11.45 -32.10 -3.22
N ASP A 31 12.68 -32.52 -3.00
CA ASP A 31 13.14 -33.14 -1.74
C ASP A 31 13.96 -32.08 -0.99
N PHE A 32 13.28 -31.28 -0.17
CA PHE A 32 13.82 -29.99 0.30
C PHE A 32 14.93 -30.11 1.32
N SER A 33 15.11 -31.21 2.00
CA SER A 33 16.09 -31.22 3.09
C SER A 33 16.91 -32.49 3.12
N VAL A 34 18.21 -32.28 3.10
CA VAL A 34 19.20 -33.28 3.46
C VAL A 34 19.90 -32.70 4.71
N ASN A 35 19.87 -33.42 5.81
CA ASN A 35 20.59 -32.97 7.01
C ASN A 35 22.10 -32.98 6.80
N SER A 36 22.87 -32.45 7.75
CA SER A 36 24.32 -32.39 7.67
C SER A 36 25.00 -33.75 7.51
N ALA A 37 24.31 -34.85 7.80
CA ALA A 37 24.77 -36.23 7.59
C ALA A 37 24.41 -36.76 6.19
N GLY A 38 23.83 -35.95 5.30
CA GLY A 38 23.43 -36.35 3.95
C GLY A 38 22.14 -37.19 3.92
N VAL A 39 21.39 -37.24 4.99
CA VAL A 39 20.14 -38.01 5.08
C VAL A 39 18.97 -37.12 4.64
N LEU A 40 18.14 -37.61 3.72
CA LEU A 40 16.90 -36.95 3.32
C LEU A 40 15.95 -36.90 4.54
N THR A 41 15.53 -35.70 4.90
CA THR A 41 14.49 -35.47 5.90
C THR A 41 13.14 -35.25 5.21
N SER A 42 12.07 -35.65 5.88
CA SER A 42 10.72 -35.44 5.34
C SER A 42 10.32 -33.96 5.41
N ASN A 43 9.59 -33.47 4.44
CA ASN A 43 9.03 -32.12 4.41
C ASN A 43 7.74 -32.03 5.25
N ASP A 44 7.80 -32.45 6.51
CA ASP A 44 6.63 -32.52 7.38
C ASP A 44 6.33 -31.19 8.11
N PHE A 45 7.19 -30.18 7.97
CA PHE A 45 7.06 -28.87 8.63
C PHE A 45 6.78 -28.99 10.12
N THR A 46 7.57 -29.79 10.80
CA THR A 46 7.45 -30.05 12.24
C THR A 46 7.93 -28.89 13.13
N ALA A 47 8.56 -27.87 12.55
CA ALA A 47 8.99 -26.68 13.28
C ALA A 47 7.84 -26.02 14.04
N ASP A 48 8.14 -25.50 15.22
CA ASP A 48 7.19 -24.69 15.99
C ASP A 48 6.72 -23.48 15.20
N LEU A 49 5.50 -23.02 15.49
CA LEU A 49 4.98 -21.79 14.90
C LEU A 49 5.93 -20.63 15.19
N LYS A 50 6.37 -19.95 14.15
CA LYS A 50 7.17 -18.71 14.27
C LYS A 50 6.34 -17.59 14.90
N SER A 51 5.11 -17.43 14.43
CA SER A 51 4.15 -16.49 15.01
C SER A 51 2.73 -17.07 14.95
N LYS A 52 1.91 -16.67 15.89
CA LYS A 52 0.47 -16.94 15.90
C LYS A 52 -0.23 -15.74 16.50
N THR A 53 -0.93 -14.99 15.67
CA THR A 53 -1.63 -13.76 16.07
C THR A 53 -3.12 -13.85 15.77
N HIS A 54 -3.90 -13.17 16.58
CA HIS A 54 -5.32 -12.92 16.37
C HIS A 54 -5.54 -11.41 16.39
N SER A 55 -6.30 -10.89 15.44
CA SER A 55 -6.56 -9.46 15.33
C SER A 55 -8.05 -9.18 15.27
N ASP A 56 -8.53 -8.33 16.17
CA ASP A 56 -9.88 -7.78 16.18
C ASP A 56 -9.82 -6.34 15.72
N ILE A 57 -10.67 -5.98 14.76
CA ILE A 57 -10.65 -4.69 14.10
C ILE A 57 -12.07 -4.13 14.04
N GLU A 58 -12.23 -2.89 14.48
CA GLU A 58 -13.44 -2.11 14.32
C GLU A 58 -13.14 -0.80 13.60
N VAL A 59 -13.84 -0.54 12.49
CA VAL A 59 -13.68 0.69 11.72
C VAL A 59 -15.02 1.40 11.65
N THR A 60 -15.04 2.66 12.09
CA THR A 60 -16.18 3.56 11.90
C THR A 60 -15.76 4.74 11.04
N SER A 61 -16.49 4.98 9.96
CA SER A 61 -16.13 5.98 8.96
C SER A 61 -17.28 6.89 8.63
N PHE A 62 -16.97 8.18 8.47
CA PHE A 62 -17.85 9.16 7.86
C PHE A 62 -17.17 9.77 6.65
N TYR A 63 -17.88 9.87 5.54
CA TYR A 63 -17.35 10.50 4.34
C TYR A 63 -18.37 11.49 3.77
N PHE A 64 -17.84 12.49 3.09
CA PHE A 64 -18.62 13.42 2.28
C PHE A 64 -17.88 13.68 0.97
N GLN A 65 -18.61 13.98 -0.06
CA GLN A 65 -18.07 14.43 -1.34
C GLN A 65 -19.10 15.34 -1.99
N ASP A 66 -18.63 16.46 -2.52
CA ASP A 66 -19.42 17.40 -3.30
C ASP A 66 -18.74 17.70 -4.62
N GLN A 67 -19.53 17.85 -5.67
CA GLN A 67 -19.09 18.26 -7.00
C GLN A 67 -19.83 19.53 -7.38
N ILE A 68 -19.08 20.59 -7.56
CA ILE A 68 -19.58 21.95 -7.75
C ILE A 68 -19.26 22.38 -9.18
N ASP A 69 -20.29 22.71 -9.96
CA ASP A 69 -20.13 23.32 -11.27
C ASP A 69 -19.97 24.83 -11.08
N LEU A 70 -18.71 25.31 -11.08
CA LEU A 70 -18.39 26.74 -10.91
C LEU A 70 -18.73 27.54 -12.18
N SER A 71 -18.67 26.90 -13.33
CA SER A 71 -19.12 27.42 -14.62
C SER A 71 -19.32 26.24 -15.59
N ASP A 72 -19.77 26.53 -16.83
CA ASP A 72 -19.92 25.53 -17.90
C ASP A 72 -18.61 24.80 -18.20
N ASN A 73 -17.48 25.45 -17.93
CA ASN A 73 -16.14 24.96 -18.27
C ASN A 73 -15.31 24.57 -17.04
N LEU A 74 -15.78 24.82 -15.82
CA LEU A 74 -14.98 24.63 -14.60
C LEU A 74 -15.78 23.89 -13.54
N LYS A 75 -15.25 22.75 -13.12
CA LYS A 75 -15.80 21.92 -12.05
C LYS A 75 -14.82 21.77 -10.93
N LEU A 76 -15.32 21.82 -9.70
CA LEU A 76 -14.56 21.57 -8.47
C LEU A 76 -15.15 20.33 -7.78
N MET A 77 -14.29 19.46 -7.30
CA MET A 77 -14.66 18.34 -6.45
C MET A 77 -13.96 18.52 -5.09
N LEU A 78 -14.72 18.44 -4.01
CA LEU A 78 -14.22 18.48 -2.65
C LEU A 78 -14.82 17.31 -1.89
N GLY A 79 -14.00 16.69 -1.05
CA GLY A 79 -14.46 15.61 -0.21
C GLY A 79 -13.47 15.29 0.89
N GLY A 80 -13.89 14.38 1.74
CA GLY A 80 -13.04 13.86 2.80
C GLY A 80 -13.71 12.69 3.49
N ARG A 81 -12.86 11.93 4.15
CA ARG A 81 -13.27 10.79 4.96
C ARG A 81 -12.61 10.90 6.33
N TYR A 82 -13.40 10.75 7.36
CA TYR A 82 -12.94 10.65 8.73
C TYR A 82 -13.12 9.24 9.22
N ASP A 83 -12.03 8.59 9.61
CA ASP A 83 -11.99 7.23 10.09
C ASP A 83 -11.63 7.19 11.58
N THR A 84 -12.32 6.33 12.30
CA THR A 84 -11.86 5.81 13.59
C THR A 84 -11.56 4.34 13.39
N PHE A 85 -10.30 3.97 13.58
CA PHE A 85 -9.78 2.64 13.39
C PHE A 85 -9.30 2.11 14.75
N ASP A 86 -10.00 1.11 15.28
CA ASP A 86 -9.70 0.49 16.56
C ASP A 86 -9.23 -0.94 16.32
N ILE A 87 -8.02 -1.27 16.75
CA ILE A 87 -7.41 -2.57 16.52
C ILE A 87 -6.83 -3.14 17.82
N THR A 88 -7.09 -4.43 18.04
CA THR A 88 -6.42 -5.22 19.07
C THR A 88 -5.73 -6.40 18.41
N VAL A 89 -4.44 -6.56 18.65
CA VAL A 89 -3.63 -7.69 18.16
C VAL A 89 -3.14 -8.50 19.34
N THR A 90 -3.56 -9.75 19.40
CA THR A 90 -3.17 -10.73 20.40
C THR A 90 -2.11 -11.66 19.81
N ASP A 91 -0.87 -11.61 20.30
CA ASP A 91 0.16 -12.61 20.02
C ASP A 91 -0.06 -13.82 20.94
N ILE A 92 -0.67 -14.85 20.39
CA ILE A 92 -1.02 -16.07 21.14
C ILE A 92 0.23 -16.84 21.56
N LYS A 93 1.31 -16.77 20.76
CA LYS A 93 2.56 -17.47 21.06
C LYS A 93 3.26 -16.87 22.30
N ASN A 94 3.31 -15.53 22.35
CA ASN A 94 4.00 -14.80 23.40
C ASN A 94 3.07 -14.36 24.53
N SER A 95 1.77 -14.67 24.43
CA SER A 95 0.74 -14.28 25.41
C SER A 95 0.73 -12.77 25.67
N SER A 96 0.87 -11.97 24.63
CA SER A 96 0.87 -10.51 24.70
C SER A 96 -0.25 -9.93 23.84
N GLU A 97 -0.78 -8.81 24.30
CA GLU A 97 -1.85 -8.08 23.62
C GLU A 97 -1.46 -6.61 23.50
N GLN A 98 -1.73 -6.05 22.33
CA GLN A 98 -1.54 -4.64 22.04
C GLN A 98 -2.80 -4.09 21.36
N SER A 99 -3.24 -2.93 21.81
CA SER A 99 -4.37 -2.23 21.21
C SER A 99 -3.97 -0.82 20.80
N LYS A 100 -4.57 -0.35 19.72
CA LYS A 100 -4.40 1.01 19.24
C LYS A 100 -5.69 1.53 18.62
N LYS A 101 -5.93 2.83 18.85
CA LYS A 101 -7.03 3.55 18.23
C LYS A 101 -6.51 4.75 17.49
N ASP A 102 -6.62 4.72 16.17
CA ASP A 102 -6.26 5.82 15.27
C ASP A 102 -7.52 6.59 14.83
N LYS A 103 -7.35 7.89 14.59
CA LYS A 103 -8.40 8.76 14.09
C LYS A 103 -7.78 9.64 13.01
N GLU A 104 -8.18 9.41 11.76
CA GLU A 104 -7.57 10.06 10.62
C GLU A 104 -8.61 10.74 9.74
N PHE A 105 -8.21 11.87 9.17
CA PHE A 105 -8.99 12.57 8.17
C PHE A 105 -8.25 12.53 6.84
N SER A 106 -8.85 11.93 5.83
CA SER A 106 -8.32 11.78 4.49
C SER A 106 -9.03 12.73 3.53
N PRO A 107 -8.48 13.93 3.28
CA PRO A 107 -9.04 14.89 2.35
C PRO A 107 -8.86 14.44 0.90
N ARG A 108 -9.75 14.95 0.04
CA ARG A 108 -9.61 14.89 -1.42
C ARG A 108 -10.12 16.15 -2.06
N ALA A 109 -9.43 16.59 -3.09
CA ALA A 109 -9.83 17.74 -3.89
C ALA A 109 -9.51 17.48 -5.37
N GLY A 110 -10.29 18.07 -6.25
CA GLY A 110 -10.06 18.00 -7.68
C GLY A 110 -10.64 19.19 -8.40
N ILE A 111 -10.00 19.60 -9.47
CA ILE A 111 -10.47 20.64 -10.36
C ILE A 111 -10.41 20.14 -11.80
N VAL A 112 -11.45 20.40 -12.57
CA VAL A 112 -11.50 20.05 -13.99
C VAL A 112 -11.86 21.29 -14.80
N TYR A 113 -11.00 21.64 -15.74
CA TYR A 113 -11.21 22.74 -16.67
C TYR A 113 -11.38 22.23 -18.11
N LYS A 114 -12.48 22.56 -18.72
CA LYS A 114 -12.84 22.17 -20.09
C LYS A 114 -12.86 23.40 -21.00
N PRO A 115 -11.74 23.78 -21.63
CA PRO A 115 -11.69 24.92 -22.54
C PRO A 115 -12.60 24.73 -23.78
N ASN A 116 -12.85 23.49 -24.14
CA ASN A 116 -13.76 23.09 -25.22
C ASN A 116 -14.33 21.68 -24.93
N PRO A 117 -15.35 21.21 -25.68
CA PRO A 117 -15.97 19.90 -25.42
C PRO A 117 -15.03 18.69 -25.50
N ASN A 118 -13.93 18.80 -26.23
CA ASN A 118 -13.03 17.70 -26.53
C ASN A 118 -11.80 17.65 -25.62
N THR A 119 -11.55 18.68 -24.80
CA THR A 119 -10.36 18.78 -23.98
C THR A 119 -10.72 19.01 -22.51
N SER A 120 -10.14 18.25 -21.62
CA SER A 120 -10.27 18.39 -20.17
C SER A 120 -8.90 18.39 -19.53
N TRP A 121 -8.55 19.48 -18.86
CA TRP A 121 -7.43 19.55 -17.95
C TRP A 121 -7.92 19.25 -16.55
N TYR A 122 -7.12 18.55 -15.75
CA TYR A 122 -7.49 18.26 -14.37
C TYR A 122 -6.28 18.28 -13.45
N TYR A 123 -6.56 18.59 -12.21
CA TYR A 123 -5.67 18.35 -11.09
C TYR A 123 -6.47 17.65 -10.01
N SER A 124 -5.86 16.67 -9.37
CA SER A 124 -6.44 15.96 -8.22
C SER A 124 -5.41 15.83 -7.11
N TYR A 125 -5.90 15.87 -5.89
CA TYR A 125 -5.15 15.62 -4.67
C TYR A 125 -5.97 14.71 -3.75
N SER A 126 -5.31 13.76 -3.11
CA SER A 126 -5.93 12.89 -2.13
C SER A 126 -4.92 12.42 -1.09
N GLU A 127 -5.41 12.24 0.13
CA GLU A 127 -4.69 11.57 1.20
C GLU A 127 -5.38 10.26 1.58
N SER A 128 -4.58 9.33 2.08
CA SER A 128 -5.02 8.09 2.72
C SER A 128 -4.02 7.70 3.80
N PHE A 129 -4.38 6.77 4.67
CA PHE A 129 -3.51 6.32 5.74
C PHE A 129 -3.45 4.80 5.83
N LEU A 130 -2.36 4.30 6.42
CA LEU A 130 -2.19 2.90 6.78
C LEU A 130 -1.91 2.80 8.29
N PRO A 131 -2.76 2.10 9.06
CA PRO A 131 -2.54 1.88 10.48
C PRO A 131 -1.23 1.14 10.77
N ARG A 132 -0.63 1.36 11.91
CA ARG A 132 0.65 0.74 12.32
C ARG A 132 0.62 -0.77 12.47
N SER A 133 -0.53 -1.37 12.52
CA SER A 133 -0.70 -2.83 12.43
C SER A 133 -0.31 -3.40 11.06
N GLY A 134 -0.10 -2.53 10.06
CA GLY A 134 0.27 -2.89 8.69
C GLY A 134 -0.88 -3.50 7.90
N GLU A 135 -0.64 -3.80 6.64
CA GLU A 135 -1.63 -4.30 5.69
C GLU A 135 -2.34 -5.60 6.13
N GLN A 136 -1.66 -6.43 6.89
CA GLN A 136 -2.20 -7.70 7.40
C GLN A 136 -2.71 -7.59 8.85
N PHE A 137 -2.74 -6.39 9.41
CA PHE A 137 -3.23 -6.10 10.76
C PHE A 137 -2.64 -7.00 11.87
N LYS A 138 -1.39 -7.41 11.72
CA LYS A 138 -0.72 -8.34 12.64
C LYS A 138 0.55 -7.80 13.29
N ALA A 139 1.01 -6.63 12.87
CA ALA A 139 2.33 -6.11 13.21
C ALA A 139 2.31 -5.09 14.37
N LEU A 140 1.24 -5.05 15.17
CA LEU A 140 1.17 -4.12 16.29
C LEU A 140 2.06 -4.62 17.44
N SER A 141 3.00 -3.78 17.86
CA SER A 141 3.91 -4.00 18.97
C SER A 141 3.88 -2.83 19.93
N ALA A 142 4.38 -3.02 21.14
CA ALA A 142 4.45 -1.93 22.13
C ALA A 142 5.25 -0.71 21.64
N SER A 143 6.23 -0.92 20.76
CA SER A 143 7.04 0.18 20.20
C SER A 143 6.34 0.92 19.09
N ASN A 144 5.62 0.24 18.19
CA ASN A 144 4.96 0.89 17.06
C ASN A 144 3.52 1.34 17.37
N ALA A 145 2.90 0.81 18.44
CA ALA A 145 1.59 1.28 18.88
C ALA A 145 1.58 2.76 19.31
N THR A 146 2.74 3.33 19.63
CA THR A 146 2.87 4.75 20.01
C THR A 146 3.12 5.69 18.84
N LEU A 147 3.35 5.15 17.64
CA LEU A 147 3.62 5.93 16.42
C LEU A 147 2.31 6.24 15.69
N ASP A 148 2.25 7.38 15.02
CA ASP A 148 1.12 7.73 14.16
C ASP A 148 1.05 6.84 12.91
N PRO A 149 -0.11 6.66 12.29
CA PRO A 149 -0.26 5.95 11.04
C PRO A 149 0.65 6.49 9.94
N ASP A 150 0.97 5.65 8.96
CA ASP A 150 1.62 6.13 7.75
C ASP A 150 0.60 6.88 6.89
N VAL A 151 0.98 8.05 6.41
CA VAL A 151 0.14 8.88 5.53
C VAL A 151 0.65 8.78 4.11
N TYR A 152 -0.28 8.63 3.18
CA TYR A 152 -0.02 8.62 1.75
C TYR A 152 -0.70 9.82 1.12
N GLU A 153 0.09 10.64 0.47
CA GLU A 153 -0.38 11.76 -0.33
C GLU A 153 -0.20 11.45 -1.80
N SER A 154 -1.17 11.83 -2.63
CA SER A 154 -1.06 11.69 -4.07
C SER A 154 -1.64 12.90 -4.76
N SER A 155 -0.89 13.44 -5.72
CA SER A 155 -1.35 14.49 -6.61
C SER A 155 -1.13 14.10 -8.05
N GLU A 156 -2.06 14.49 -8.92
CA GLU A 156 -1.99 14.21 -10.34
C GLU A 156 -2.49 15.43 -11.11
N PHE A 157 -1.72 15.85 -12.11
CA PHE A 157 -2.12 16.83 -13.10
C PHE A 157 -2.13 16.20 -14.48
N GLY A 158 -3.22 16.37 -15.23
CA GLY A 158 -3.31 15.74 -16.53
C GLY A 158 -4.22 16.44 -17.51
N VAL A 159 -4.20 15.90 -18.73
CA VAL A 159 -5.07 16.32 -19.83
C VAL A 159 -5.67 15.09 -20.50
N LYS A 160 -6.97 15.17 -20.79
CA LYS A 160 -7.70 14.19 -21.61
C LYS A 160 -8.22 14.88 -22.84
N VAL A 161 -7.94 14.33 -24.01
CA VAL A 161 -8.35 14.87 -25.31
C VAL A 161 -9.13 13.82 -26.08
N ALA A 162 -10.35 14.11 -26.44
CA ALA A 162 -11.10 13.35 -27.42
C ALA A 162 -10.62 13.74 -28.82
N ILE A 163 -9.77 12.91 -29.43
CA ILE A 163 -9.26 13.13 -30.78
C ILE A 163 -10.40 12.96 -31.80
N SER A 164 -11.28 12.00 -31.50
CA SER A 164 -12.54 11.79 -32.20
C SER A 164 -13.59 11.21 -31.25
N ASP A 165 -14.81 10.97 -31.68
CA ASP A 165 -15.86 10.33 -30.88
C ASP A 165 -15.47 8.92 -30.36
N ALA A 166 -14.49 8.31 -31.01
CA ALA A 166 -14.08 6.95 -30.70
C ALA A 166 -12.61 6.78 -30.29
N LEU A 167 -11.82 7.86 -30.30
CA LEU A 167 -10.38 7.82 -29.99
C LEU A 167 -10.04 8.92 -28.99
N SER A 168 -9.36 8.56 -27.91
CA SER A 168 -8.92 9.45 -26.85
C SER A 168 -7.42 9.36 -26.62
N PHE A 169 -6.87 10.47 -26.15
CA PHE A 169 -5.51 10.61 -25.64
C PHE A 169 -5.56 11.12 -24.21
N THR A 170 -4.73 10.56 -23.34
CA THR A 170 -4.53 11.04 -21.97
C THR A 170 -3.04 11.21 -21.73
N ALA A 171 -2.67 12.30 -21.07
CA ALA A 171 -1.35 12.51 -20.51
C ALA A 171 -1.49 12.99 -19.07
N ALA A 172 -0.69 12.42 -18.17
CA ALA A 172 -0.70 12.79 -16.76
C ALA A 172 0.73 12.82 -16.21
N TYR A 173 0.94 13.70 -15.24
CA TYR A 173 2.07 13.69 -14.33
C TYR A 173 1.54 13.47 -12.92
N PHE A 174 2.14 12.56 -12.19
CA PHE A 174 1.77 12.24 -10.81
C PHE A 174 2.97 12.35 -9.87
N ASP A 175 2.67 12.68 -8.63
CA ASP A 175 3.60 12.69 -7.51
C ASP A 175 2.88 12.03 -6.32
N SER A 176 3.53 11.05 -5.69
CA SER A 176 2.98 10.32 -4.55
C SER A 176 4.06 10.16 -3.48
N GLU A 177 3.70 10.47 -2.25
CA GLU A 177 4.59 10.40 -1.11
C GLU A 177 3.95 9.56 0.00
N GLN A 178 4.78 8.79 0.70
CA GLN A 178 4.44 8.13 1.95
C GLN A 178 5.24 8.77 3.07
N THR A 179 4.57 9.39 4.01
CA THR A 179 5.15 9.86 5.26
C THR A 179 5.00 8.79 6.33
N ILE A 180 6.11 8.41 6.93
CA ILE A 180 6.16 7.42 8.01
C ILE A 180 6.67 8.07 9.30
N ALA A 181 6.05 7.73 10.44
CA ALA A 181 6.57 8.12 11.73
C ALA A 181 7.63 7.12 12.19
N THR A 182 8.78 7.60 12.60
CA THR A 182 9.89 6.81 13.14
C THR A 182 10.22 7.27 14.54
N ARG A 183 10.78 6.38 15.35
CA ARG A 183 11.26 6.74 16.67
C ARG A 183 12.78 6.69 16.70
N ASP A 184 13.38 7.82 17.06
CA ASP A 184 14.83 7.86 17.31
C ASP A 184 15.19 6.95 18.47
N SER A 185 16.16 6.06 18.25
CA SER A 185 16.57 5.05 19.22
C SER A 185 17.39 5.62 20.40
N ILE A 186 17.90 6.84 20.26
CA ILE A 186 18.77 7.50 21.24
C ILE A 186 17.96 8.50 22.07
N SER A 187 17.26 9.43 21.39
CA SER A 187 16.47 10.46 22.07
C SER A 187 15.09 9.96 22.49
N GLY A 188 14.56 8.95 21.82
CA GLY A 188 13.20 8.45 22.01
C GLY A 188 12.12 9.37 21.41
N GLU A 189 12.52 10.42 20.68
CA GLU A 189 11.62 11.33 20.01
C GLU A 189 10.99 10.68 18.76
N THR A 190 9.76 11.04 18.48
CA THR A 190 9.07 10.62 17.26
C THR A 190 9.29 11.67 16.17
N ASN A 191 9.78 11.24 15.03
CA ASN A 191 10.00 12.08 13.86
C ASN A 191 9.20 11.52 12.67
N GLU A 192 8.64 12.39 11.87
CA GLU A 192 8.06 12.04 10.58
C GLU A 192 9.13 12.18 9.48
N ILE A 193 9.21 11.19 8.62
CA ILE A 193 10.11 11.20 7.47
C ILE A 193 9.36 10.76 6.22
N ILE A 194 9.80 11.23 5.05
CA ILE A 194 9.32 10.70 3.77
C ILE A 194 9.94 9.31 3.59
N GLY A 195 9.14 8.25 3.73
CA GLY A 195 9.59 6.87 3.59
C GLY A 195 9.70 6.42 2.14
N LEU A 196 8.77 6.89 1.29
CA LEU A 196 8.73 6.60 -0.14
C LEU A 196 8.22 7.82 -0.89
N LYS A 197 8.90 8.18 -1.97
CA LYS A 197 8.42 9.15 -2.95
C LYS A 197 8.48 8.53 -4.33
N VAL A 198 7.41 8.67 -5.09
CA VAL A 198 7.33 8.21 -6.48
C VAL A 198 6.71 9.33 -7.31
N ASP A 199 7.41 9.76 -8.34
CA ASP A 199 6.88 10.69 -9.32
C ASP A 199 7.05 10.14 -10.74
N GLY A 200 6.19 10.58 -11.65
CA GLY A 200 6.23 10.04 -13.00
C GLY A 200 5.23 10.65 -13.96
N MET A 201 5.27 10.15 -15.17
CA MET A 201 4.32 10.52 -16.21
C MET A 201 3.72 9.30 -16.88
N GLU A 202 2.47 9.46 -17.31
CA GLU A 202 1.73 8.46 -18.06
C GLU A 202 1.15 9.06 -19.34
N LEU A 203 1.20 8.26 -20.40
CA LEU A 203 0.58 8.58 -21.68
C LEU A 203 -0.29 7.40 -22.09
N GLU A 204 -1.52 7.66 -22.51
CA GLU A 204 -2.43 6.65 -23.06
C GLU A 204 -3.07 7.13 -24.35
N ILE A 205 -3.14 6.25 -25.35
CA ILE A 205 -3.99 6.40 -26.54
C ILE A 205 -4.90 5.18 -26.57
N LYS A 206 -6.20 5.42 -26.62
CA LYS A 206 -7.19 4.33 -26.59
C LYS A 206 -8.40 4.63 -27.46
N GLY A 207 -8.80 3.66 -28.26
CA GLY A 207 -10.04 3.75 -29.03
C GLY A 207 -9.96 3.13 -30.42
N LYS A 208 -10.88 3.55 -31.30
CA LYS A 208 -10.94 3.13 -32.70
C LYS A 208 -10.14 4.09 -33.57
N LEU A 209 -9.17 3.55 -34.27
CA LEU A 209 -8.44 4.31 -35.29
C LEU A 209 -9.22 4.36 -36.61
N ASN A 210 -9.96 3.30 -36.93
CA ASN A 210 -10.90 3.21 -38.03
C ASN A 210 -11.90 2.05 -37.77
N GLU A 211 -12.82 1.77 -38.71
CA GLU A 211 -13.84 0.74 -38.56
C GLU A 211 -13.30 -0.68 -38.31
N LYS A 212 -12.04 -0.93 -38.69
CA LYS A 212 -11.41 -2.26 -38.62
C LYS A 212 -10.31 -2.36 -37.56
N MET A 213 -9.90 -1.24 -36.94
CA MET A 213 -8.74 -1.22 -36.07
C MET A 213 -9.03 -0.47 -34.78
N ASN A 214 -8.84 -1.16 -33.65
CA ASN A 214 -8.78 -0.57 -32.32
C ASN A 214 -7.31 -0.48 -31.90
N VAL A 215 -6.96 0.57 -31.18
CA VAL A 215 -5.65 0.79 -30.58
C VAL A 215 -5.78 0.96 -29.07
N VAL A 216 -4.84 0.38 -28.34
CA VAL A 216 -4.54 0.70 -26.95
C VAL A 216 -3.03 0.77 -26.86
N PHE A 217 -2.54 1.94 -26.52
CA PHE A 217 -1.13 2.19 -26.27
C PHE A 217 -0.99 2.91 -24.94
N GLY A 218 -0.08 2.42 -24.09
CA GLY A 218 0.25 3.02 -22.81
C GLY A 218 1.78 3.14 -22.69
N TYR A 219 2.23 4.23 -22.10
CA TYR A 219 3.61 4.45 -21.72
C TYR A 219 3.64 5.09 -20.33
N THR A 220 4.41 4.51 -19.41
CA THR A 220 4.63 5.03 -18.07
C THR A 220 6.13 5.13 -17.83
N SER A 221 6.56 6.27 -17.29
CA SER A 221 7.90 6.48 -16.78
C SER A 221 7.80 7.01 -15.36
N MET A 222 8.49 6.38 -14.42
CA MET A 222 8.47 6.79 -13.02
C MET A 222 9.85 6.69 -12.39
N ASP A 223 10.11 7.57 -11.44
CA ASP A 223 11.27 7.56 -10.55
C ASP A 223 10.80 7.35 -9.11
N GLY A 224 11.45 6.45 -8.39
CA GLY A 224 11.11 6.11 -7.02
C GLY A 224 12.30 6.27 -6.10
N LYS A 225 12.09 6.95 -4.97
CA LYS A 225 13.11 7.14 -3.92
C LYS A 225 12.57 6.65 -2.60
N THR A 226 13.39 5.88 -1.90
CA THR A 226 13.10 5.44 -0.53
C THR A 226 14.08 6.08 0.43
N SER A 227 13.57 6.56 1.57
CA SER A 227 14.39 6.92 2.72
C SER A 227 14.25 5.82 3.75
N SER A 228 15.33 5.10 4.05
CA SER A 228 15.39 4.29 5.26
C SER A 228 15.83 5.20 6.39
N GLY A 229 14.98 5.43 7.37
CA GLY A 229 15.34 6.14 8.59
C GLY A 229 16.39 5.34 9.35
N GLY A 230 17.64 5.62 9.08
CA GLY A 230 18.78 5.02 9.72
C GLY A 230 20.07 5.63 9.19
N GLU A 231 20.56 6.64 9.83
CA GLU A 231 21.97 6.83 10.11
C GLU A 231 22.25 6.52 11.57
#